data_1c3da62dc8340c1e880dd375be9b11e7
#
_entry.id   1c3da62dc8340c1e880dd375be9b11e7
#
_cell.length_a   1.000
_cell.length_b   1.000
_cell.length_c   1.000
_cell.angle_alpha   90.00
_cell.angle_beta   90.00
_cell.angle_gamma   90.00
#
_symmetry.space_group_name_H-M   'P 1'
#
loop_
_entity.id
_entity.type
_entity.pdbx_description
1 polymer ?
#
loop_
_entity_poly.entity_id
_entity_poly.type
_entity_poly.pdbx_seq_one_letter_code
_entity_poly.pdbx_strand_id
1 'polypeptide(L)'
;MAFIPLNCPNCNGRIEYKEGEILKCPYCETELLLKQNNVYYVDQTINHYHGTPPKAPPKQAGSIKLLLILMLVLVGAIGTYVYSSVSSTHPQTEAKLPARKMPESEVLLSFLRDIFDKGAALPTEEELARIRYLTVDYSDNDQWEFTYSFSDPFSDEQAEKITYVTQDKKLNTQKIDQRDFEAFTGLTALDLTGTYEISQTDQTTFAHITGLKSYGGAFNESFSSFSDYFGDKSKITHLSTQLRSNQELALLLEFPNLNSLSITYVDESVTDFHLLNQLPLKSLSLTFVNELGWLSSMTGLSSLSIHYSEATDLQPLYALTQLQELRLSFLSNVKSIDFVQNMPALQTLDLENVNFSNLDRLAGKASITNLRLDSLTKLGSVKAINTLPSLRELVLSGYYENAEALSLPKVTRVEIPSTFLAGLKPPAATSLTLRGGSGDLNLAALGKFPKLEQLSLWETSEITGLGSLDSLTSLQTLNIYDSSLFQESDALFRLKQVKSLTCSECRLNFEQKSAAENNVLEQLTLEQSYFSKNNNSITEVDQIMPYFAKLSALRSFTLQDSNLTSLDFMSRWKNIEELHLENNAISDVEPLSQLPQLQKVHLTGNSVQNKSVLGAGVQVY
;
A
#
# COMPACT_ATOMS: atom_id res chain seq x y z
N MET A 1 -18.80 -13.88 -39.04
CA MET A 1 -18.15 -13.85 -37.71
C MET A 1 -18.06 -12.39 -37.34
N ALA A 2 -18.66 -11.99 -36.23
CA ALA A 2 -18.67 -10.59 -35.80
C ALA A 2 -17.36 -10.29 -35.03
N PHE A 3 -16.67 -9.22 -35.43
CA PHE A 3 -15.57 -8.66 -34.62
C PHE A 3 -16.17 -7.89 -33.47
N ILE A 4 -15.63 -8.09 -32.28
CA ILE A 4 -16.05 -7.38 -31.06
C ILE A 4 -15.05 -6.25 -30.82
N PRO A 5 -15.47 -4.97 -30.83
CA PRO A 5 -14.59 -3.87 -30.50
C PRO A 5 -14.30 -3.86 -29.00
N LEU A 6 -13.03 -3.83 -28.63
CA LEU A 6 -12.57 -3.83 -27.26
C LEU A 6 -11.45 -2.80 -27.09
N ASN A 7 -11.33 -2.22 -25.90
CA ASN A 7 -10.17 -1.41 -25.55
C ASN A 7 -9.14 -2.28 -24.82
N CYS A 8 -7.87 -2.14 -25.19
CA CYS A 8 -6.79 -2.81 -24.49
C CYS A 8 -6.74 -2.35 -23.03
N PRO A 9 -6.81 -3.25 -22.04
CA PRO A 9 -6.80 -2.86 -20.64
C PRO A 9 -5.47 -2.24 -20.16
N ASN A 10 -4.37 -2.46 -20.89
CA ASN A 10 -3.06 -1.91 -20.54
C ASN A 10 -2.81 -0.50 -21.12
N CYS A 11 -3.26 -0.21 -22.35
CA CYS A 11 -2.97 1.07 -23.01
C CYS A 11 -4.21 1.81 -23.51
N ASN A 12 -5.40 1.28 -23.25
CA ASN A 12 -6.70 1.77 -23.73
C ASN A 12 -6.84 1.91 -25.27
N GLY A 13 -5.90 1.39 -26.04
CA GLY A 13 -5.96 1.38 -27.51
C GLY A 13 -7.08 0.46 -28.01
N ARG A 14 -7.86 0.93 -29.00
CA ARG A 14 -8.98 0.18 -29.56
C ARG A 14 -8.49 -0.97 -30.43
N ILE A 15 -8.93 -2.19 -30.12
CA ILE A 15 -8.57 -3.43 -30.82
C ILE A 15 -9.81 -4.16 -31.31
N GLU A 16 -9.72 -4.82 -32.48
CA GLU A 16 -10.77 -5.69 -33.02
C GLU A 16 -10.30 -7.14 -32.90
N TYR A 17 -11.21 -8.05 -32.48
CA TYR A 17 -10.76 -9.32 -32.00
C TYR A 17 -11.84 -10.42 -32.18
N LYS A 18 -11.41 -11.69 -32.19
CA LYS A 18 -12.24 -12.88 -32.16
C LYS A 18 -12.09 -13.63 -30.84
N GLU A 19 -13.22 -14.10 -30.32
CA GLU A 19 -13.26 -14.89 -29.10
C GLU A 19 -12.42 -16.17 -29.20
N GLY A 20 -11.57 -16.44 -28.21
CA GLY A 20 -10.75 -17.64 -28.11
C GLY A 20 -9.38 -17.57 -28.79
N GLU A 21 -9.03 -16.47 -29.44
CA GLU A 21 -7.69 -16.25 -30.01
C GLU A 21 -6.83 -15.38 -29.05
N ILE A 22 -5.55 -15.77 -28.89
CA ILE A 22 -4.56 -14.90 -28.24
C ILE A 22 -4.13 -13.87 -29.28
N LEU A 23 -4.27 -12.59 -28.94
CA LEU A 23 -3.82 -11.52 -29.81
C LEU A 23 -2.83 -10.59 -29.08
N LYS A 24 -1.93 -10.01 -29.84
CA LYS A 24 -1.01 -9.01 -29.38
C LYS A 24 -1.55 -7.62 -29.67
N CYS A 25 -1.66 -6.77 -28.64
CA CYS A 25 -2.13 -5.42 -28.85
C CYS A 25 -1.19 -4.64 -29.78
N PRO A 26 -1.68 -4.03 -30.88
CA PRO A 26 -0.82 -3.33 -31.83
C PRO A 26 -0.22 -2.02 -31.31
N TYR A 27 -0.66 -1.55 -30.13
CA TYR A 27 -0.21 -0.29 -29.54
C TYR A 27 0.82 -0.47 -28.41
N CYS A 28 0.68 -1.52 -27.58
CA CYS A 28 1.56 -1.74 -26.43
C CYS A 28 2.11 -3.18 -26.36
N GLU A 29 1.85 -3.99 -27.40
CA GLU A 29 2.33 -5.36 -27.56
C GLU A 29 1.89 -6.37 -26.48
N THR A 30 1.07 -5.99 -25.52
CA THR A 30 0.51 -6.88 -24.51
C THR A 30 -0.28 -8.02 -25.15
N GLU A 31 -0.03 -9.26 -24.74
CA GLU A 31 -0.77 -10.44 -25.20
C GLU A 31 -2.05 -10.60 -24.38
N LEU A 32 -3.17 -10.72 -25.07
CA LEU A 32 -4.50 -10.74 -24.49
C LEU A 32 -5.29 -11.97 -24.99
N LEU A 33 -5.99 -12.62 -24.08
CA LEU A 33 -6.96 -13.68 -24.39
C LEU A 33 -8.34 -13.29 -23.89
N LEU A 34 -9.33 -13.25 -24.78
CA LEU A 34 -10.72 -13.06 -24.39
C LEU A 34 -11.43 -14.41 -24.29
N LYS A 35 -12.09 -14.65 -23.18
CA LYS A 35 -12.91 -15.83 -22.94
C LYS A 35 -14.17 -15.41 -22.18
N GLN A 36 -15.34 -15.69 -22.77
CA GLN A 36 -16.64 -15.38 -22.13
C GLN A 36 -16.80 -13.93 -21.64
N ASN A 37 -16.49 -12.96 -22.51
CA ASN A 37 -16.54 -11.52 -22.23
C ASN A 37 -15.52 -10.98 -21.19
N ASN A 38 -14.59 -11.80 -20.73
CA ASN A 38 -13.49 -11.35 -19.87
C ASN A 38 -12.17 -11.31 -20.63
N VAL A 39 -11.34 -10.29 -20.37
CA VAL A 39 -9.99 -10.14 -20.93
C VAL A 39 -8.98 -10.69 -19.94
N TYR A 40 -8.08 -11.54 -20.41
CA TYR A 40 -7.01 -12.12 -19.62
C TYR A 40 -5.66 -11.67 -20.20
N TYR A 41 -4.73 -11.30 -19.34
CA TYR A 41 -3.34 -11.13 -19.74
C TYR A 41 -2.69 -12.50 -19.92
N VAL A 42 -1.92 -12.67 -20.98
CA VAL A 42 -1.10 -13.86 -21.17
C VAL A 42 0.30 -13.51 -20.66
N ASP A 43 0.61 -13.94 -19.45
CA ASP A 43 1.97 -13.88 -18.93
C ASP A 43 2.72 -15.14 -19.43
N GLN A 44 3.84 -14.94 -20.14
CA GLN A 44 4.64 -16.03 -20.69
C GLN A 44 5.44 -16.79 -19.63
N THR A 45 5.42 -16.36 -18.37
CA THR A 45 6.21 -16.95 -17.29
C THR A 45 5.47 -17.95 -16.41
N ILE A 46 4.11 -18.07 -16.52
CA ILE A 46 3.33 -19.00 -15.70
C ILE A 46 2.36 -19.80 -16.56
N ASN A 47 2.75 -21.01 -16.95
CA ASN A 47 1.86 -21.98 -17.56
C ASN A 47 0.98 -22.68 -16.52
N HIS A 48 -0.16 -22.10 -16.14
CA HIS A 48 -1.22 -22.82 -15.47
C HIS A 48 -2.25 -23.33 -16.47
N TYR A 49 -2.10 -24.57 -16.88
CA TYR A 49 -3.10 -25.30 -17.66
C TYR A 49 -4.23 -25.79 -16.74
N HIS A 50 -5.38 -25.14 -16.76
CA HIS A 50 -6.64 -25.76 -16.34
C HIS A 50 -7.36 -26.29 -17.58
N GLY A 51 -6.98 -27.50 -17.96
CA GLY A 51 -7.67 -28.27 -18.99
C GLY A 51 -8.31 -29.50 -18.38
N THR A 52 -9.63 -29.67 -18.57
CA THR A 52 -10.32 -30.95 -18.35
C THR A 52 -9.60 -32.09 -19.08
N PRO A 53 -9.37 -33.24 -18.43
CA PRO A 53 -8.64 -34.33 -19.07
C PRO A 53 -9.39 -34.89 -20.29
N PRO A 54 -8.68 -35.21 -21.38
CA PRO A 54 -9.32 -35.78 -22.59
C PRO A 54 -9.84 -37.22 -22.31
N LYS A 55 -11.02 -37.52 -22.83
CA LYS A 55 -11.61 -38.84 -22.77
C LYS A 55 -10.70 -39.89 -23.43
N ALA A 56 -10.46 -40.97 -22.70
CA ALA A 56 -9.65 -42.10 -23.17
C ALA A 56 -10.20 -42.77 -24.42
N PRO A 57 -9.33 -43.19 -25.37
CA PRO A 57 -9.74 -43.99 -26.51
C PRO A 57 -10.03 -45.46 -26.11
N PRO A 58 -10.82 -46.19 -26.91
CA PRO A 58 -11.27 -47.52 -26.53
C PRO A 58 -10.16 -48.57 -26.54
N LYS A 59 -10.24 -49.50 -25.60
CA LYS A 59 -9.29 -50.60 -25.38
C LYS A 59 -9.26 -51.57 -26.56
N GLN A 60 -8.10 -51.79 -27.15
CA GLN A 60 -7.79 -53.05 -27.87
C GLN A 60 -7.01 -53.96 -26.94
N ALA A 61 -7.53 -55.17 -26.73
CA ALA A 61 -6.90 -56.21 -25.91
C ALA A 61 -5.97 -57.05 -26.79
N GLY A 62 -4.75 -57.26 -26.31
CA GLY A 62 -3.85 -58.24 -26.87
C GLY A 62 -2.35 -58.02 -26.52
N SER A 63 -1.81 -58.91 -25.73
CA SER A 63 -0.34 -59.26 -25.66
C SER A 63 0.62 -58.30 -24.98
N ILE A 64 0.32 -57.80 -23.80
CA ILE A 64 1.24 -56.93 -23.04
C ILE A 64 1.73 -57.54 -21.70
N LYS A 65 1.23 -58.72 -21.28
CA LYS A 65 1.58 -59.27 -19.96
C LYS A 65 3.06 -59.71 -19.77
N LEU A 66 3.77 -60.07 -20.85
CA LEU A 66 5.17 -60.51 -20.76
C LEU A 66 6.16 -59.31 -20.74
N LEU A 67 5.81 -58.22 -21.44
CA LEU A 67 6.64 -57.01 -21.47
C LEU A 67 6.58 -56.21 -20.16
N LEU A 68 5.43 -56.21 -19.51
CA LEU A 68 5.21 -55.50 -18.21
C LEU A 68 6.00 -56.15 -17.05
N ILE A 69 6.12 -57.48 -17.06
CA ILE A 69 6.89 -58.21 -16.02
C ILE A 69 8.42 -57.94 -16.21
N LEU A 70 8.92 -57.88 -17.42
CA LEU A 70 10.32 -57.51 -17.70
C LEU A 70 10.62 -56.05 -17.38
N MET A 71 9.70 -55.14 -17.65
CA MET A 71 9.83 -53.72 -17.25
C MET A 71 9.78 -53.53 -15.73
N LEU A 72 8.92 -54.23 -15.02
CA LEU A 72 8.85 -54.15 -13.55
C LEU A 72 10.11 -54.68 -12.87
N VAL A 73 10.75 -55.74 -13.42
CA VAL A 73 12.03 -56.25 -12.90
C VAL A 73 13.16 -55.28 -13.20
N LEU A 74 13.17 -54.65 -14.39
CA LEU A 74 14.17 -53.62 -14.75
C LEU A 74 14.03 -52.35 -13.93
N VAL A 75 12.78 -51.87 -13.73
CA VAL A 75 12.47 -50.70 -12.88
C VAL A 75 12.81 -51.00 -11.41
N GLY A 76 12.53 -52.23 -10.92
CA GLY A 76 12.95 -52.64 -9.58
C GLY A 76 14.48 -52.69 -9.41
N ALA A 77 15.20 -53.19 -10.39
CA ALA A 77 16.69 -53.24 -10.35
C ALA A 77 17.31 -51.83 -10.49
N ILE A 78 16.74 -50.96 -11.33
CA ILE A 78 17.16 -49.56 -11.44
C ILE A 78 16.79 -48.79 -10.18
N GLY A 79 15.58 -49.00 -9.63
CA GLY A 79 15.11 -48.38 -8.38
C GLY A 79 16.01 -48.75 -7.19
N THR A 80 16.42 -50.00 -7.06
CA THR A 80 17.36 -50.43 -5.99
C THR A 80 18.79 -49.92 -6.23
N TYR A 81 19.25 -49.80 -7.49
CA TYR A 81 20.56 -49.21 -7.79
C TYR A 81 20.56 -47.69 -7.55
N VAL A 82 19.51 -46.98 -7.94
CA VAL A 82 19.34 -45.55 -7.67
C VAL A 82 19.12 -45.31 -6.16
N TYR A 83 18.35 -46.16 -5.47
CA TYR A 83 18.15 -46.03 -4.01
C TYR A 83 19.45 -46.31 -3.24
N SER A 84 20.25 -47.29 -3.66
CA SER A 84 21.55 -47.57 -3.03
C SER A 84 22.63 -46.52 -3.38
N SER A 85 22.55 -45.88 -4.54
CA SER A 85 23.46 -44.79 -4.91
C SER A 85 23.04 -43.43 -4.30
N VAL A 86 21.75 -43.22 -4.03
CA VAL A 86 21.23 -42.00 -3.34
C VAL A 86 21.35 -42.13 -1.81
N SER A 87 21.30 -43.35 -1.25
CA SER A 87 21.46 -43.55 0.21
C SER A 87 22.94 -43.54 0.68
N SER A 88 23.93 -43.44 -0.23
CA SER A 88 25.34 -43.28 0.15
C SER A 88 25.87 -41.84 0.04
N THR A 89 25.06 -40.92 -0.43
CA THR A 89 25.34 -39.50 -0.21
C THR A 89 24.59 -39.07 1.07
N HIS A 90 25.25 -39.14 2.22
CA HIS A 90 24.91 -38.24 3.32
C HIS A 90 24.91 -36.85 2.69
N PRO A 91 23.83 -36.03 2.86
CA PRO A 91 23.96 -34.62 2.63
C PRO A 91 25.11 -34.20 3.54
N GLN A 92 26.24 -33.85 2.96
CA GLN A 92 27.20 -33.02 3.67
C GLN A 92 26.38 -31.78 3.99
N THR A 93 26.03 -31.63 5.25
CA THR A 93 25.52 -30.37 5.78
C THR A 93 26.64 -29.39 5.45
N GLU A 94 26.50 -28.64 4.37
CA GLU A 94 27.38 -27.52 4.09
C GLU A 94 27.40 -26.68 5.36
N ALA A 95 28.60 -26.47 5.90
CA ALA A 95 28.74 -25.67 7.11
C ALA A 95 28.16 -24.29 6.81
N LYS A 96 27.10 -23.90 7.54
CA LYS A 96 26.48 -22.57 7.39
C LYS A 96 27.59 -21.52 7.46
N LEU A 97 27.57 -20.58 6.54
CA LEU A 97 28.49 -19.46 6.55
C LEU A 97 28.31 -18.63 7.84
N PRO A 98 29.36 -17.98 8.36
CA PRO A 98 29.21 -17.07 9.48
C PRO A 98 28.26 -15.92 9.08
N ALA A 99 27.51 -15.41 10.05
CA ALA A 99 26.64 -14.26 9.85
C ALA A 99 27.44 -13.05 9.32
N ARG A 100 26.85 -12.33 8.36
CA ARG A 100 27.43 -11.08 7.86
C ARG A 100 27.41 -10.01 8.95
N LYS A 101 28.51 -9.30 9.09
CA LYS A 101 28.64 -8.16 10.01
C LYS A 101 28.34 -6.82 9.36
N MET A 102 28.34 -6.78 8.03
CA MET A 102 28.08 -5.61 7.21
C MET A 102 27.31 -6.04 5.96
N PRO A 103 26.29 -5.26 5.52
CA PRO A 103 25.66 -5.46 4.23
C PRO A 103 26.66 -5.35 3.07
N GLU A 104 26.40 -6.09 1.99
CA GLU A 104 27.20 -6.04 0.76
C GLU A 104 26.43 -5.37 -0.39
N SER A 105 25.09 -5.34 -0.34
CA SER A 105 24.24 -4.69 -1.35
C SER A 105 24.40 -3.17 -1.32
N GLU A 106 24.78 -2.57 -2.43
CA GLU A 106 25.00 -1.13 -2.51
C GLU A 106 23.73 -0.32 -2.25
N VAL A 107 22.56 -0.86 -2.60
CA VAL A 107 21.25 -0.28 -2.28
C VAL A 107 21.12 -0.06 -0.76
N LEU A 108 21.37 -1.11 0.02
CA LEU A 108 21.25 -1.07 1.47
C LEU A 108 22.36 -0.20 2.10
N LEU A 109 23.57 -0.24 1.52
CA LEU A 109 24.66 0.62 1.96
C LEU A 109 24.38 2.11 1.68
N SER A 110 23.74 2.44 0.56
CA SER A 110 23.34 3.82 0.24
C SER A 110 22.33 4.33 1.26
N PHE A 111 21.26 3.57 1.50
CA PHE A 111 20.29 3.88 2.57
C PHE A 111 20.97 4.15 3.92
N LEU A 112 21.87 3.26 4.34
CA LEU A 112 22.56 3.37 5.62
C LEU A 112 23.52 4.57 5.69
N ARG A 113 24.21 4.89 4.59
CA ARG A 113 25.07 6.08 4.53
C ARG A 113 24.26 7.35 4.72
N ASP A 114 23.08 7.41 4.11
CA ASP A 114 22.22 8.59 4.19
C ASP A 114 21.63 8.78 5.59
N ILE A 115 21.06 7.72 6.20
CA ILE A 115 20.45 7.84 7.53
C ILE A 115 21.45 8.06 8.67
N PHE A 116 22.74 7.71 8.46
CA PHE A 116 23.81 7.93 9.44
C PHE A 116 24.78 9.05 9.04
N ASP A 117 24.49 9.81 7.99
CA ASP A 117 25.30 10.93 7.48
C ASP A 117 26.78 10.56 7.26
N LYS A 118 27.02 9.41 6.56
CA LYS A 118 28.36 8.83 6.37
C LYS A 118 29.10 9.33 5.14
N GLY A 119 28.44 9.98 4.19
CA GLY A 119 29.01 10.27 2.89
C GLY A 119 29.47 9.00 2.19
N ALA A 120 30.76 8.85 1.92
CA ALA A 120 31.32 7.65 1.28
C ALA A 120 31.77 6.55 2.27
N ALA A 121 31.74 6.79 3.58
CA ALA A 121 32.18 5.83 4.58
C ALA A 121 31.11 4.74 4.81
N LEU A 122 31.54 3.58 5.33
CA LEU A 122 30.62 2.53 5.76
C LEU A 122 30.05 2.85 7.16
N PRO A 123 28.81 2.44 7.46
CA PRO A 123 28.27 2.46 8.81
C PRO A 123 29.07 1.51 9.72
N THR A 124 29.00 1.69 11.03
CA THR A 124 29.61 0.78 12.01
C THR A 124 28.64 -0.30 12.47
N GLU A 125 29.14 -1.42 13.02
CA GLU A 125 28.28 -2.45 13.63
C GLU A 125 27.40 -1.85 14.76
N GLU A 126 27.89 -0.86 15.51
CA GLU A 126 27.13 -0.18 16.57
C GLU A 126 25.98 0.66 16.01
N GLU A 127 26.17 1.31 14.87
CA GLU A 127 25.13 2.07 14.18
C GLU A 127 24.06 1.15 13.64
N LEU A 128 24.42 0.04 12.98
CA LEU A 128 23.47 -0.97 12.53
C LEU A 128 22.64 -1.54 13.70
N ALA A 129 23.27 -1.76 14.86
CA ALA A 129 22.58 -2.25 16.06
C ALA A 129 21.58 -1.24 16.67
N ARG A 130 21.61 0.04 16.26
CA ARG A 130 20.61 1.03 16.68
C ARG A 130 19.27 0.87 15.99
N ILE A 131 19.24 0.27 14.79
CA ILE A 131 17.99 0.04 14.04
C ILE A 131 17.21 -1.09 14.72
N ARG A 132 16.00 -0.76 15.18
CA ARG A 132 15.12 -1.69 15.92
C ARG A 132 13.99 -2.24 15.07
N TYR A 133 13.55 -1.49 14.07
CA TYR A 133 12.50 -1.83 13.13
C TYR A 133 12.98 -1.55 11.72
N LEU A 134 12.73 -2.48 10.81
CA LEU A 134 13.04 -2.31 9.40
C LEU A 134 12.02 -3.08 8.55
N THR A 135 11.35 -2.36 7.66
CA THR A 135 10.55 -2.93 6.56
C THR A 135 11.20 -2.54 5.25
N VAL A 136 11.25 -3.48 4.33
CA VAL A 136 11.82 -3.25 3.00
C VAL A 136 10.76 -3.57 1.96
N ASP A 137 10.53 -2.61 1.08
CA ASP A 137 9.56 -2.68 0.00
C ASP A 137 10.18 -2.27 -1.32
N TYR A 138 9.53 -2.63 -2.42
CA TYR A 138 9.90 -2.21 -3.76
C TYR A 138 8.65 -1.68 -4.45
N SER A 139 8.59 -0.36 -4.61
CA SER A 139 7.39 0.33 -5.07
C SER A 139 7.09 0.11 -6.55
N ASP A 140 5.85 0.36 -6.96
CA ASP A 140 5.42 0.34 -8.37
C ASP A 140 6.18 1.34 -9.27
N ASN A 141 6.90 2.29 -8.67
CA ASN A 141 7.76 3.25 -9.36
C ASN A 141 9.20 2.72 -9.56
N ASP A 142 9.43 1.43 -9.40
CA ASP A 142 10.76 0.80 -9.45
C ASP A 142 11.76 1.43 -8.47
N GLN A 143 11.34 1.72 -7.23
CA GLN A 143 12.18 2.30 -6.19
C GLN A 143 12.19 1.43 -4.93
N TRP A 144 13.37 1.31 -4.30
CA TRP A 144 13.49 0.71 -2.98
C TRP A 144 12.98 1.68 -1.91
N GLU A 145 12.17 1.14 -1.01
CA GLU A 145 11.58 1.86 0.10
C GLU A 145 11.95 1.17 1.42
N PHE A 146 12.55 1.92 2.35
CA PHE A 146 12.97 1.43 3.66
C PHE A 146 12.23 2.20 4.74
N THR A 147 11.33 1.53 5.46
CA THR A 147 10.71 2.12 6.65
C THR A 147 11.42 1.59 7.88
N TYR A 148 12.00 2.48 8.66
CA TYR A 148 12.84 2.13 9.80
C TYR A 148 12.50 2.92 11.06
N SER A 149 12.95 2.41 12.22
CA SER A 149 12.91 3.12 13.49
C SER A 149 14.11 2.73 14.36
N PHE A 150 14.58 3.70 15.14
CA PHE A 150 15.57 3.47 16.21
C PHE A 150 14.92 3.08 17.54
N SER A 151 13.61 3.20 17.67
CA SER A 151 12.82 2.76 18.83
C SER A 151 12.21 1.39 18.60
N ASP A 152 12.10 0.58 19.65
CA ASP A 152 11.45 -0.74 19.61
C ASP A 152 9.92 -0.57 19.60
N PRO A 153 9.22 -0.91 18.51
CA PRO A 153 7.76 -0.75 18.38
C PRO A 153 6.96 -1.63 19.36
N PHE A 154 7.60 -2.62 20.00
CA PHE A 154 6.96 -3.48 21.02
C PHE A 154 7.06 -2.92 22.44
N SER A 155 7.88 -1.91 22.66
CA SER A 155 8.05 -1.22 23.96
C SER A 155 7.60 0.23 23.91
N ASP A 156 7.48 0.82 22.73
CA ASP A 156 7.10 2.20 22.49
C ASP A 156 6.04 2.27 21.38
N GLU A 157 4.76 2.39 21.76
CA GLU A 157 3.64 2.51 20.82
C GLU A 157 3.69 3.79 19.97
N GLN A 158 4.48 4.79 20.39
CA GLN A 158 4.70 6.05 19.68
C GLN A 158 6.04 6.07 18.93
N ALA A 159 6.70 4.91 18.77
CA ALA A 159 7.94 4.79 18.02
C ALA A 159 7.77 5.41 16.61
N GLU A 160 8.51 6.48 16.39
CA GLU A 160 8.50 7.15 15.07
C GLU A 160 9.10 6.22 14.03
N LYS A 161 8.37 6.03 12.93
CA LYS A 161 8.80 5.29 11.76
C LYS A 161 9.09 6.29 10.64
N ILE A 162 10.27 6.17 10.08
CA ILE A 162 10.76 7.06 9.02
C ILE A 162 10.86 6.24 7.74
N THR A 163 10.32 6.76 6.65
CA THR A 163 10.43 6.12 5.34
C THR A 163 11.51 6.83 4.51
N TYR A 164 12.42 6.03 3.96
CA TYR A 164 13.46 6.44 3.03
C TYR A 164 13.18 5.79 1.69
N VAL A 165 13.24 6.57 0.61
CA VAL A 165 13.04 6.10 -0.78
C VAL A 165 14.32 6.36 -1.58
N THR A 166 14.82 5.34 -2.28
CA THR A 166 16.00 5.48 -3.12
C THR A 166 15.74 6.39 -4.32
N GLN A 167 16.61 7.39 -4.52
CA GLN A 167 16.51 8.36 -5.63
C GLN A 167 17.42 7.98 -6.82
N ASP A 168 18.44 7.16 -6.62
CA ASP A 168 19.35 6.75 -7.69
C ASP A 168 18.77 5.59 -8.50
N LYS A 169 18.32 5.88 -9.71
CA LYS A 169 17.78 4.87 -10.65
C LYS A 169 18.73 3.69 -10.93
N LYS A 170 20.05 3.85 -10.72
CA LYS A 170 21.00 2.73 -10.89
C LYS A 170 20.95 1.74 -9.74
N LEU A 171 20.60 2.21 -8.54
CA LEU A 171 20.41 1.36 -7.37
C LEU A 171 19.07 0.62 -7.45
N ASN A 172 18.06 1.26 -8.02
CA ASN A 172 16.71 0.70 -8.11
C ASN A 172 16.64 -0.62 -8.90
N THR A 173 17.57 -0.89 -9.81
CA THR A 173 17.66 -2.15 -10.58
C THR A 173 18.49 -3.24 -9.90
N GLN A 174 19.05 -2.98 -8.72
CA GLN A 174 19.87 -3.94 -8.00
C GLN A 174 19.05 -4.75 -7.02
N LYS A 175 19.43 -6.02 -6.83
CA LYS A 175 18.83 -6.89 -5.82
C LYS A 175 19.55 -6.76 -4.48
N ILE A 176 18.81 -6.96 -3.40
CA ILE A 176 19.36 -7.09 -2.06
C ILE A 176 19.50 -8.58 -1.74
N ASP A 177 20.61 -8.96 -1.15
CA ASP A 177 20.78 -10.32 -0.62
C ASP A 177 20.17 -10.39 0.78
N GLN A 178 19.32 -11.38 1.05
CA GLN A 178 18.69 -11.58 2.35
C GLN A 178 19.71 -11.66 3.50
N ARG A 179 20.93 -12.19 3.23
CA ARG A 179 22.01 -12.24 4.21
C ARG A 179 22.51 -10.87 4.69
N ASP A 180 22.24 -9.80 3.95
CA ASP A 180 22.63 -8.46 4.36
C ASP A 180 21.92 -8.02 5.64
N PHE A 181 20.71 -8.55 5.88
CA PHE A 181 19.96 -8.27 7.09
C PHE A 181 20.51 -8.96 8.34
N GLU A 182 21.43 -9.95 8.19
CA GLU A 182 22.14 -10.56 9.30
C GLU A 182 22.98 -9.54 10.10
N ALA A 183 23.40 -8.44 9.45
CA ALA A 183 24.21 -7.39 10.07
C ALA A 183 23.46 -6.54 11.11
N PHE A 184 22.12 -6.55 11.11
CA PHE A 184 21.29 -5.70 11.95
C PHE A 184 20.99 -6.36 13.30
N THR A 185 21.96 -6.51 14.16
CA THR A 185 21.87 -7.28 15.42
C THR A 185 20.89 -6.70 16.44
N GLY A 186 20.51 -5.42 16.28
CA GLY A 186 19.58 -4.72 17.16
C GLY A 186 18.10 -4.91 16.83
N LEU A 187 17.76 -5.53 15.71
CA LEU A 187 16.37 -5.63 15.26
C LEU A 187 15.46 -6.33 16.27
N THR A 188 14.28 -5.78 16.43
CA THR A 188 13.12 -6.40 17.09
C THR A 188 12.04 -6.77 16.09
N ALA A 189 11.99 -6.08 14.93
CA ALA A 189 11.11 -6.41 13.82
C ALA A 189 11.85 -6.25 12.49
N LEU A 190 11.69 -7.24 11.62
CA LEU A 190 12.16 -7.25 10.23
C LEU A 190 11.03 -7.73 9.33
N ASP A 191 10.64 -6.94 8.33
CA ASP A 191 9.64 -7.32 7.35
C ASP A 191 10.19 -7.14 5.92
N LEU A 192 10.21 -8.26 5.19
CA LEU A 192 10.71 -8.38 3.82
C LEU A 192 9.59 -8.86 2.88
N THR A 193 8.32 -8.80 3.31
CA THR A 193 7.18 -9.35 2.56
C THR A 193 6.75 -8.47 1.38
N GLY A 194 7.10 -7.20 1.39
CA GLY A 194 6.69 -6.21 0.38
C GLY A 194 7.42 -6.33 -0.96
N THR A 195 8.39 -7.25 -1.12
CA THR A 195 9.16 -7.32 -2.36
C THR A 195 9.65 -8.73 -2.70
N TYR A 196 9.72 -9.02 -4.01
CA TYR A 196 10.34 -10.22 -4.58
C TYR A 196 11.78 -9.98 -5.05
N GLU A 197 12.29 -8.75 -4.93
CA GLU A 197 13.62 -8.37 -5.40
C GLU A 197 14.74 -8.70 -4.39
N ILE A 198 14.39 -9.33 -3.26
CA ILE A 198 15.35 -9.85 -2.29
C ILE A 198 15.75 -11.27 -2.68
N SER A 199 17.05 -11.47 -2.94
CA SER A 199 17.62 -12.79 -3.23
C SER A 199 17.70 -13.61 -1.95
N GLN A 200 16.99 -14.73 -1.90
CA GLN A 200 17.01 -15.66 -0.77
C GLN A 200 18.10 -16.70 -0.88
N THR A 201 18.56 -17.17 0.25
CA THR A 201 19.55 -18.24 0.36
C THR A 201 19.34 -19.05 1.65
N ASP A 202 19.50 -20.37 1.57
CA ASP A 202 19.47 -21.29 2.70
C ASP A 202 20.67 -21.11 3.66
N GLN A 203 21.62 -20.26 3.31
CA GLN A 203 22.76 -19.88 4.15
C GLN A 203 22.44 -18.75 5.15
N THR A 204 21.31 -18.06 5.00
CA THR A 204 20.90 -16.96 5.91
C THR A 204 20.70 -17.47 7.34
N THR A 205 21.06 -16.64 8.34
CA THR A 205 20.79 -16.93 9.75
C THR A 205 20.49 -15.65 10.55
N PHE A 206 19.37 -15.66 11.26
CA PHE A 206 19.00 -14.63 12.20
C PHE A 206 19.16 -15.08 13.67
N ALA A 207 19.77 -16.23 13.89
CA ALA A 207 19.92 -16.85 15.22
C ALA A 207 20.65 -15.95 16.24
N HIS A 208 21.51 -15.06 15.77
CA HIS A 208 22.27 -14.11 16.60
C HIS A 208 21.51 -12.79 16.86
N ILE A 209 20.40 -12.52 16.17
CA ILE A 209 19.53 -11.37 16.42
C ILE A 209 18.61 -11.70 17.59
N THR A 210 19.15 -11.65 18.80
CA THR A 210 18.48 -12.18 20.00
C THR A 210 17.25 -11.38 20.44
N GLY A 211 17.06 -10.18 19.89
CA GLY A 211 15.92 -9.29 20.17
C GLY A 211 14.72 -9.47 19.24
N LEU A 212 14.85 -10.26 18.17
CA LEU A 212 13.83 -10.37 17.12
C LEU A 212 12.54 -11.00 17.64
N LYS A 213 11.42 -10.27 17.47
CA LYS A 213 10.07 -10.66 17.89
C LYS A 213 9.11 -10.79 16.71
N SER A 214 9.38 -10.04 15.63
CA SER A 214 8.57 -10.02 14.42
C SER A 214 9.42 -10.30 13.20
N TYR A 215 8.94 -11.20 12.35
CA TYR A 215 9.55 -11.47 11.08
C TYR A 215 8.52 -11.64 9.97
N GLY A 216 8.74 -10.97 8.84
CA GLY A 216 8.06 -11.22 7.57
C GLY A 216 9.08 -11.72 6.54
N GLY A 217 8.82 -12.89 5.95
CA GLY A 217 9.70 -13.50 4.95
C GLY A 217 9.42 -13.01 3.55
N ALA A 218 10.43 -13.06 2.67
CA ALA A 218 10.23 -12.89 1.24
C ALA A 218 9.55 -14.13 0.63
N PHE A 219 8.96 -13.99 -0.55
CA PHE A 219 7.94 -14.94 -1.03
C PHE A 219 8.45 -16.10 -1.90
N ASN A 220 9.68 -16.12 -2.33
CA ASN A 220 10.20 -17.10 -3.30
C ASN A 220 10.75 -18.38 -2.66
N GLU A 221 10.93 -18.42 -1.35
CA GLU A 221 11.39 -19.58 -0.61
C GLU A 221 10.27 -20.25 0.19
N SER A 222 10.44 -21.53 0.44
CA SER A 222 9.53 -22.30 1.28
C SER A 222 9.73 -21.95 2.76
N PHE A 223 8.65 -21.94 3.56
CA PHE A 223 8.72 -21.69 4.99
C PHE A 223 9.65 -22.68 5.70
N SER A 224 9.73 -23.92 5.22
CA SER A 224 10.64 -24.93 5.79
C SER A 224 12.10 -24.48 5.74
N SER A 225 12.50 -23.71 4.75
CA SER A 225 13.89 -23.22 4.62
C SER A 225 14.21 -22.19 5.69
N PHE A 226 13.37 -21.19 5.90
CA PHE A 226 13.71 -20.10 6.80
C PHE A 226 13.22 -20.27 8.25
N SER A 227 12.38 -21.28 8.57
CA SER A 227 12.04 -21.57 9.96
C SER A 227 13.30 -21.91 10.80
N ASP A 228 14.35 -22.42 10.15
CA ASP A 228 15.63 -22.72 10.78
C ASP A 228 16.57 -21.52 10.93
N TYR A 229 16.19 -20.35 10.38
CA TYR A 229 16.98 -19.12 10.52
C TYR A 229 16.95 -18.57 11.95
N PHE A 230 15.93 -18.93 12.74
CA PHE A 230 15.73 -18.41 14.08
C PHE A 230 16.40 -19.31 15.14
N GLY A 231 17.24 -18.70 16.01
CA GLY A 231 17.88 -19.45 17.10
C GLY A 231 16.95 -19.78 18.26
N ASP A 232 16.03 -18.87 18.60
CA ASP A 232 15.06 -19.04 19.69
C ASP A 232 13.67 -18.65 19.21
N LYS A 233 12.96 -19.62 18.66
CA LYS A 233 11.60 -19.46 18.14
C LYS A 233 10.58 -19.02 19.19
N SER A 234 10.87 -19.19 20.48
CA SER A 234 9.99 -18.74 21.56
C SER A 234 9.89 -17.22 21.70
N LYS A 235 10.83 -16.48 21.11
CA LYS A 235 10.82 -15.01 21.11
C LYS A 235 9.97 -14.40 19.99
N ILE A 236 9.73 -15.17 18.93
CA ILE A 236 8.93 -14.72 17.80
C ILE A 236 7.45 -14.74 18.22
N THR A 237 6.84 -13.57 18.20
CA THR A 237 5.43 -13.35 18.55
C THR A 237 4.60 -12.96 17.34
N HIS A 238 5.23 -12.45 16.27
CA HIS A 238 4.59 -12.03 15.02
C HIS A 238 5.32 -12.67 13.85
N LEU A 239 4.58 -13.32 12.96
CA LEU A 239 5.12 -13.97 11.78
C LEU A 239 4.24 -13.66 10.57
N SER A 240 4.88 -13.29 9.44
CA SER A 240 4.26 -13.24 8.14
C SER A 240 4.96 -14.24 7.21
N THR A 241 4.20 -15.12 6.56
CA THR A 241 4.77 -16.21 5.77
C THR A 241 3.82 -16.72 4.68
N GLN A 242 4.34 -17.58 3.82
CA GLN A 242 3.59 -18.41 2.88
C GLN A 242 3.57 -19.86 3.37
N LEU A 243 2.56 -20.62 2.94
CA LEU A 243 2.46 -22.05 3.22
C LEU A 243 2.24 -22.83 1.92
N ARG A 244 3.12 -23.79 1.65
CA ARG A 244 3.09 -24.63 0.45
C ARG A 244 2.78 -26.11 0.76
N SER A 245 2.73 -26.49 2.03
CA SER A 245 2.42 -27.85 2.45
C SER A 245 1.90 -27.90 3.90
N ASN A 246 1.22 -28.99 4.25
CA ASN A 246 0.87 -29.26 5.65
C ASN A 246 2.08 -29.43 6.57
N GLN A 247 3.23 -29.83 6.01
CA GLN A 247 4.48 -29.90 6.78
C GLN A 247 4.95 -28.51 7.20
N GLU A 248 4.88 -27.52 6.31
CA GLU A 248 5.20 -26.12 6.64
C GLU A 248 4.23 -25.55 7.67
N LEU A 249 2.94 -25.85 7.53
CA LEU A 249 1.94 -25.47 8.53
C LEU A 249 2.27 -26.04 9.92
N ALA A 250 2.74 -27.29 9.99
CA ALA A 250 3.13 -27.92 11.25
C ALA A 250 4.36 -27.25 11.90
N LEU A 251 5.29 -26.68 11.11
CA LEU A 251 6.45 -25.96 11.63
C LEU A 251 6.07 -24.70 12.41
N LEU A 252 4.88 -24.12 12.16
CA LEU A 252 4.39 -22.98 12.95
C LEU A 252 4.24 -23.32 14.44
N LEU A 253 4.01 -24.58 14.78
CA LEU A 253 3.89 -25.03 16.18
C LEU A 253 5.22 -24.93 16.96
N GLU A 254 6.34 -24.75 16.26
CA GLU A 254 7.63 -24.51 16.89
C GLU A 254 7.79 -23.08 17.46
N PHE A 255 6.79 -22.21 17.24
CA PHE A 255 6.73 -20.83 17.73
C PHE A 255 5.69 -20.70 18.86
N PRO A 256 6.00 -21.15 20.09
CA PRO A 256 5.00 -21.34 21.14
C PRO A 256 4.33 -20.06 21.64
N ASN A 257 4.93 -18.89 21.38
CA ASN A 257 4.43 -17.57 21.77
C ASN A 257 3.88 -16.78 20.59
N LEU A 258 3.66 -17.42 19.43
CA LEU A 258 3.13 -16.76 18.25
C LEU A 258 1.69 -16.31 18.51
N ASN A 259 1.48 -15.00 18.56
CA ASN A 259 0.17 -14.41 18.83
C ASN A 259 -0.39 -13.62 17.63
N SER A 260 0.45 -13.30 16.65
CA SER A 260 0.04 -12.68 15.38
C SER A 260 0.64 -13.45 14.21
N LEU A 261 -0.23 -13.94 13.33
CA LEU A 261 0.15 -14.69 12.14
C LEU A 261 -0.53 -14.10 10.91
N SER A 262 0.29 -13.79 9.89
CA SER A 262 -0.17 -13.44 8.55
C SER A 262 0.26 -14.52 7.57
N ILE A 263 -0.70 -15.14 6.89
CA ILE A 263 -0.46 -16.10 5.82
C ILE A 263 -0.79 -15.42 4.51
N THR A 264 0.23 -15.02 3.77
CA THR A 264 0.12 -14.19 2.56
C THR A 264 -0.13 -15.00 1.29
N TYR A 265 0.16 -16.29 1.33
CA TYR A 265 -0.14 -17.25 0.27
C TYR A 265 -0.33 -18.65 0.86
N VAL A 266 -1.24 -19.42 0.27
CA VAL A 266 -1.51 -20.80 0.63
C VAL A 266 -1.63 -21.64 -0.63
N ASP A 267 -0.84 -22.72 -0.73
CA ASP A 267 -1.01 -23.72 -1.78
C ASP A 267 -2.25 -24.60 -1.49
N GLU A 268 -2.94 -25.05 -2.55
CA GLU A 268 -4.16 -25.86 -2.46
C GLU A 268 -3.97 -27.18 -1.68
N SER A 269 -2.75 -27.67 -1.55
CA SER A 269 -2.42 -28.89 -0.78
C SER A 269 -2.45 -28.68 0.73
N VAL A 270 -2.48 -27.43 1.22
CA VAL A 270 -2.52 -27.11 2.65
C VAL A 270 -3.97 -27.20 3.15
N THR A 271 -4.23 -28.17 4.00
CA THR A 271 -5.59 -28.49 4.50
C THR A 271 -5.69 -28.57 6.03
N ASP A 272 -4.57 -28.77 6.73
CA ASP A 272 -4.56 -29.10 8.16
C ASP A 272 -4.59 -27.87 9.08
N PHE A 273 -5.28 -26.78 8.66
CA PHE A 273 -5.37 -25.53 9.39
C PHE A 273 -5.83 -25.66 10.86
N HIS A 274 -6.49 -26.76 11.23
CA HIS A 274 -6.86 -27.02 12.63
C HIS A 274 -5.65 -27.05 13.59
N LEU A 275 -4.43 -27.26 13.08
CA LEU A 275 -3.19 -27.19 13.85
C LEU A 275 -2.97 -25.80 14.46
N LEU A 276 -3.42 -24.74 13.78
CA LEU A 276 -3.30 -23.35 14.28
C LEU A 276 -4.07 -23.12 15.59
N ASN A 277 -5.06 -23.99 15.92
CA ASN A 277 -5.78 -23.91 17.19
C ASN A 277 -4.90 -24.22 18.42
N GLN A 278 -3.70 -24.75 18.21
CA GLN A 278 -2.72 -25.02 19.28
C GLN A 278 -1.87 -23.79 19.61
N LEU A 279 -1.90 -22.75 18.77
CA LEU A 279 -1.15 -21.51 18.97
C LEU A 279 -1.97 -20.47 19.73
N PRO A 280 -1.33 -19.62 20.56
CA PRO A 280 -2.03 -18.60 21.35
C PRO A 280 -2.40 -17.37 20.49
N LEU A 281 -2.89 -17.57 19.28
CA LEU A 281 -3.16 -16.51 18.32
C LEU A 281 -4.23 -15.53 18.82
N LYS A 282 -3.94 -14.24 18.68
CA LYS A 282 -4.83 -13.11 18.91
C LYS A 282 -5.17 -12.37 17.61
N SER A 283 -4.23 -12.35 16.68
CA SER A 283 -4.40 -11.75 15.36
C SER A 283 -4.08 -12.78 14.28
N LEU A 284 -4.96 -12.89 13.29
CA LEU A 284 -4.81 -13.80 12.16
C LEU A 284 -5.21 -13.12 10.87
N SER A 285 -4.31 -13.15 9.89
CA SER A 285 -4.57 -12.69 8.52
C SER A 285 -4.39 -13.86 7.55
N LEU A 286 -5.37 -14.08 6.69
CA LEU A 286 -5.41 -15.20 5.74
C LEU A 286 -5.64 -14.68 4.34
N THR A 287 -4.82 -15.12 3.40
CA THR A 287 -4.99 -14.82 1.97
C THR A 287 -5.12 -16.12 1.19
N PHE A 288 -6.13 -16.21 0.30
CA PHE A 288 -6.45 -17.38 -0.52
C PHE A 288 -6.87 -18.65 0.25
N VAL A 289 -7.34 -18.52 1.50
CA VAL A 289 -7.85 -19.66 2.28
C VAL A 289 -9.37 -19.78 2.06
N ASN A 290 -9.82 -20.92 1.53
CA ASN A 290 -11.22 -21.12 1.17
C ASN A 290 -12.01 -21.96 2.21
N GLU A 291 -11.34 -22.85 2.95
CA GLU A 291 -11.94 -23.70 3.97
C GLU A 291 -11.76 -23.06 5.36
N LEU A 292 -12.82 -22.47 5.88
CA LEU A 292 -12.79 -21.68 7.12
C LEU A 292 -13.37 -22.42 8.35
N GLY A 293 -13.81 -23.68 8.22
CA GLY A 293 -14.49 -24.44 9.28
C GLY A 293 -13.75 -24.50 10.61
N TRP A 294 -12.43 -24.61 10.57
CA TRP A 294 -11.53 -24.68 11.70
C TRP A 294 -11.47 -23.39 12.54
N LEU A 295 -11.82 -22.23 11.97
CA LEU A 295 -11.86 -20.94 12.68
C LEU A 295 -12.84 -20.95 13.85
N SER A 296 -13.89 -21.79 13.82
CA SER A 296 -14.87 -21.90 14.91
C SER A 296 -14.25 -22.25 16.26
N SER A 297 -13.09 -22.88 16.28
CA SER A 297 -12.34 -23.24 17.49
C SER A 297 -11.42 -22.12 18.00
N MET A 298 -11.17 -21.06 17.19
CA MET A 298 -10.26 -19.96 17.52
C MET A 298 -10.95 -18.82 18.29
N THR A 299 -11.73 -19.16 19.31
CA THR A 299 -12.56 -18.21 20.07
C THR A 299 -11.78 -17.12 20.80
N GLY A 300 -10.47 -17.25 20.92
CA GLY A 300 -9.56 -16.29 21.55
C GLY A 300 -9.06 -15.18 20.61
N LEU A 301 -9.42 -15.21 19.32
CA LEU A 301 -9.03 -14.16 18.39
C LEU A 301 -9.66 -12.81 18.72
N SER A 302 -8.87 -11.75 18.64
CA SER A 302 -9.30 -10.36 18.75
C SER A 302 -9.28 -9.63 17.39
N SER A 303 -8.44 -10.05 16.44
CA SER A 303 -8.37 -9.50 15.09
C SER A 303 -8.33 -10.63 14.07
N LEU A 304 -9.14 -10.52 13.01
CA LEU A 304 -9.20 -11.44 11.88
C LEU A 304 -9.30 -10.67 10.57
N SER A 305 -8.42 -11.00 9.64
CA SER A 305 -8.48 -10.51 8.26
C SER A 305 -8.54 -11.71 7.30
N ILE A 306 -9.45 -11.67 6.33
CA ILE A 306 -9.57 -12.69 5.27
C ILE A 306 -9.60 -11.96 3.93
N HIS A 307 -8.67 -12.33 3.05
CA HIS A 307 -8.47 -11.69 1.75
C HIS A 307 -8.53 -12.74 0.63
N TYR A 308 -9.15 -12.38 -0.51
CA TYR A 308 -9.19 -13.21 -1.72
C TYR A 308 -9.65 -14.65 -1.46
N SER A 309 -10.76 -14.82 -0.72
CA SER A 309 -11.32 -16.14 -0.40
C SER A 309 -12.58 -16.42 -1.20
N GLU A 310 -12.66 -17.64 -1.74
CA GLU A 310 -13.86 -18.17 -2.39
C GLU A 310 -14.82 -18.87 -1.41
N ALA A 311 -14.59 -18.75 -0.11
CA ALA A 311 -15.43 -19.36 0.93
C ALA A 311 -16.90 -18.95 0.76
N THR A 312 -17.78 -19.93 0.80
CA THR A 312 -19.23 -19.73 0.71
C THR A 312 -19.90 -19.78 2.09
N ASP A 313 -19.25 -20.42 3.06
CA ASP A 313 -19.75 -20.60 4.42
C ASP A 313 -18.93 -19.78 5.42
N LEU A 314 -19.55 -18.76 5.99
CA LEU A 314 -19.00 -17.95 7.08
C LEU A 314 -19.61 -18.30 8.46
N GLN A 315 -20.31 -19.42 8.58
CA GLN A 315 -20.83 -19.93 9.87
C GLN A 315 -19.73 -20.03 10.95
N PRO A 316 -18.49 -20.41 10.65
CA PRO A 316 -17.41 -20.46 11.65
C PRO A 316 -17.17 -19.13 12.37
N LEU A 317 -17.43 -17.98 11.72
CA LEU A 317 -17.26 -16.67 12.32
C LEU A 317 -18.23 -16.37 13.48
N TYR A 318 -19.36 -17.08 13.56
CA TYR A 318 -20.33 -16.91 14.65
C TYR A 318 -19.75 -17.29 16.04
N ALA A 319 -18.72 -18.12 16.07
CA ALA A 319 -18.04 -18.52 17.30
C ALA A 319 -17.06 -17.46 17.84
N LEU A 320 -16.65 -16.49 17.02
CA LEU A 320 -15.60 -15.52 17.33
C LEU A 320 -16.15 -14.32 18.13
N THR A 321 -16.73 -14.56 19.29
CA THR A 321 -17.44 -13.57 20.10
C THR A 321 -16.52 -12.50 20.73
N GLN A 322 -15.22 -12.77 20.82
CA GLN A 322 -14.21 -11.85 21.36
C GLN A 322 -13.57 -10.94 20.30
N LEU A 323 -13.98 -11.11 19.03
CA LEU A 323 -13.40 -10.38 17.92
C LEU A 323 -13.70 -8.88 18.07
N GLN A 324 -12.65 -8.07 18.01
CA GLN A 324 -12.69 -6.60 18.08
C GLN A 324 -12.51 -5.98 16.68
N GLU A 325 -11.76 -6.65 15.83
CA GLU A 325 -11.48 -6.20 14.49
C GLU A 325 -11.74 -7.33 13.48
N LEU A 326 -12.53 -7.03 12.46
CA LEU A 326 -12.80 -7.94 11.33
C LEU A 326 -12.61 -7.19 10.01
N ARG A 327 -11.76 -7.75 9.15
CA ARG A 327 -11.54 -7.30 7.77
C ARG A 327 -11.84 -8.43 6.81
N LEU A 328 -12.69 -8.15 5.84
CA LEU A 328 -13.03 -9.09 4.77
C LEU A 328 -12.86 -8.38 3.43
N SER A 329 -11.93 -8.84 2.60
CA SER A 329 -11.63 -8.22 1.31
C SER A 329 -11.68 -9.25 0.18
N PHE A 330 -12.37 -8.92 -0.91
CA PHE A 330 -12.47 -9.76 -2.11
C PHE A 330 -13.08 -11.14 -1.84
N LEU A 331 -14.21 -11.17 -1.10
CA LEU A 331 -15.00 -12.36 -0.83
C LEU A 331 -16.30 -12.32 -1.66
N SER A 332 -16.22 -12.65 -2.93
CA SER A 332 -17.34 -12.54 -3.89
C SER A 332 -18.53 -13.46 -3.60
N ASN A 333 -18.32 -14.55 -2.87
CA ASN A 333 -19.35 -15.54 -2.55
C ASN A 333 -20.12 -15.22 -1.26
N VAL A 334 -19.69 -14.26 -0.45
CA VAL A 334 -20.36 -13.84 0.78
C VAL A 334 -21.61 -13.03 0.42
N LYS A 335 -22.77 -13.46 0.89
CA LYS A 335 -24.08 -12.85 0.62
C LYS A 335 -24.75 -12.22 1.83
N SER A 336 -24.22 -12.42 3.02
CA SER A 336 -24.76 -11.90 4.27
C SER A 336 -23.63 -11.63 5.27
N ILE A 337 -23.86 -10.64 6.14
CA ILE A 337 -23.01 -10.31 7.28
C ILE A 337 -23.70 -10.69 8.61
N ASP A 338 -24.58 -11.68 8.61
CA ASP A 338 -25.36 -12.08 9.80
C ASP A 338 -24.50 -12.43 11.01
N PHE A 339 -23.30 -12.99 10.79
CA PHE A 339 -22.34 -13.32 11.84
C PHE A 339 -21.97 -12.11 12.72
N VAL A 340 -22.05 -10.90 12.22
CA VAL A 340 -21.72 -9.67 12.98
C VAL A 340 -22.60 -9.55 14.24
N GLN A 341 -23.82 -10.08 14.24
CA GLN A 341 -24.69 -10.03 15.42
C GLN A 341 -24.10 -10.77 16.63
N ASN A 342 -23.30 -11.81 16.38
CA ASN A 342 -22.68 -12.62 17.43
C ASN A 342 -21.33 -12.08 17.92
N MET A 343 -20.92 -10.88 17.46
CA MET A 343 -19.65 -10.26 17.81
C MET A 343 -19.88 -9.00 18.69
N PRO A 344 -20.17 -9.15 19.98
CA PRO A 344 -20.51 -8.02 20.86
C PRO A 344 -19.31 -7.09 21.10
N ALA A 345 -18.09 -7.59 20.95
CA ALA A 345 -16.86 -6.83 21.15
C ALA A 345 -16.37 -6.10 19.89
N LEU A 346 -17.01 -6.31 18.71
CA LEU A 346 -16.54 -5.80 17.43
C LEU A 346 -16.57 -4.27 17.38
N GLN A 347 -15.41 -3.66 17.25
CA GLN A 347 -15.20 -2.22 17.19
C GLN A 347 -14.90 -1.73 15.77
N THR A 348 -14.10 -2.51 15.03
CA THR A 348 -13.72 -2.20 13.65
C THR A 348 -14.28 -3.24 12.71
N LEU A 349 -15.03 -2.79 11.72
CA LEU A 349 -15.52 -3.61 10.62
C LEU A 349 -15.07 -2.99 9.29
N ASP A 350 -14.27 -3.73 8.54
CA ASP A 350 -13.76 -3.35 7.23
C ASP A 350 -14.21 -4.38 6.18
N LEU A 351 -15.01 -3.94 5.22
CA LEU A 351 -15.58 -4.77 4.17
C LEU A 351 -15.25 -4.17 2.81
N GLU A 352 -14.45 -4.86 2.04
CA GLU A 352 -14.00 -4.44 0.72
C GLU A 352 -14.36 -5.48 -0.33
N ASN A 353 -15.03 -5.06 -1.39
CA ASN A 353 -15.43 -5.95 -2.50
C ASN A 353 -16.08 -7.27 -2.03
N VAL A 354 -17.04 -7.14 -1.12
CA VAL A 354 -17.84 -8.24 -0.55
C VAL A 354 -19.28 -8.15 -1.07
N ASN A 355 -19.87 -9.27 -1.43
CA ASN A 355 -21.05 -9.32 -2.26
C ASN A 355 -22.37 -9.50 -1.48
N PHE A 356 -22.70 -8.58 -0.56
CA PHE A 356 -23.95 -8.58 0.19
C PHE A 356 -24.85 -7.35 -0.15
N SER A 357 -26.14 -7.42 0.18
CA SER A 357 -27.13 -6.46 -0.31
C SER A 357 -27.62 -5.43 0.71
N ASN A 358 -27.41 -5.64 2.01
CA ASN A 358 -27.88 -4.70 3.05
C ASN A 358 -27.03 -4.76 4.33
N LEU A 359 -27.13 -3.67 5.11
CA LEU A 359 -26.43 -3.48 6.38
C LEU A 359 -27.36 -3.65 7.59
N ASP A 360 -28.56 -4.22 7.45
CA ASP A 360 -29.57 -4.26 8.51
C ASP A 360 -29.07 -4.90 9.80
N ARG A 361 -28.12 -5.84 9.69
CA ARG A 361 -27.50 -6.53 10.83
C ARG A 361 -26.55 -5.65 11.65
N LEU A 362 -26.18 -4.49 11.13
CA LEU A 362 -25.40 -3.50 11.89
C LEU A 362 -26.29 -2.59 12.72
N ALA A 363 -27.59 -2.56 12.46
CA ALA A 363 -28.50 -1.59 13.09
C ALA A 363 -28.41 -1.62 14.62
N GLY A 364 -28.16 -0.44 15.23
CA GLY A 364 -28.08 -0.27 16.68
C GLY A 364 -26.83 -0.87 17.35
N LYS A 365 -25.84 -1.41 16.60
CA LYS A 365 -24.65 -2.03 17.17
C LYS A 365 -23.76 -1.00 17.87
N ALA A 366 -23.80 -1.01 19.21
CA ALA A 366 -23.17 0.03 20.02
C ALA A 366 -21.63 -0.10 20.12
N SER A 367 -21.09 -1.27 19.79
CA SER A 367 -19.64 -1.51 19.88
C SER A 367 -18.85 -0.94 18.71
N ILE A 368 -19.47 -0.75 17.52
CA ILE A 368 -18.76 -0.29 16.33
C ILE A 368 -18.39 1.18 16.44
N THR A 369 -17.09 1.44 16.35
CA THR A 369 -16.48 2.77 16.34
C THR A 369 -15.90 3.14 14.97
N ASN A 370 -15.43 2.16 14.20
CA ASN A 370 -14.80 2.33 12.89
C ASN A 370 -15.51 1.42 11.89
N LEU A 371 -16.00 2.02 10.81
CA LEU A 371 -16.67 1.31 9.72
C LEU A 371 -16.07 1.72 8.39
N ARG A 372 -15.50 0.76 7.66
CA ARG A 372 -15.05 0.91 6.28
C ARG A 372 -15.87 0.01 5.37
N LEU A 373 -16.45 0.59 4.35
CA LEU A 373 -17.24 -0.11 3.31
C LEU A 373 -16.72 0.35 1.96
N ASP A 374 -16.03 -0.53 1.26
CA ASP A 374 -15.37 -0.21 0.00
C ASP A 374 -15.84 -1.13 -1.13
N SER A 375 -16.12 -0.53 -2.28
CA SER A 375 -16.44 -1.26 -3.52
C SER A 375 -17.57 -2.29 -3.38
N LEU A 376 -18.59 -1.97 -2.57
CA LEU A 376 -19.74 -2.85 -2.30
C LEU A 376 -20.83 -2.66 -3.37
N THR A 377 -20.62 -3.18 -4.56
CA THR A 377 -21.44 -2.94 -5.75
C THR A 377 -22.90 -3.40 -5.65
N LYS A 378 -23.24 -4.28 -4.69
CA LYS A 378 -24.62 -4.77 -4.47
C LYS A 378 -25.31 -4.17 -3.26
N LEU A 379 -24.64 -3.28 -2.55
CA LEU A 379 -25.22 -2.64 -1.38
C LEU A 379 -26.31 -1.66 -1.79
N GLY A 380 -27.57 -1.96 -1.45
CA GLY A 380 -28.72 -1.16 -1.84
C GLY A 380 -28.98 0.05 -0.94
N SER A 381 -28.57 0.02 0.33
CA SER A 381 -28.83 1.09 1.29
C SER A 381 -27.76 1.16 2.38
N VAL A 382 -27.40 2.39 2.75
CA VAL A 382 -26.46 2.69 3.85
C VAL A 382 -27.17 3.25 5.09
N LYS A 383 -28.52 3.28 5.13
CA LYS A 383 -29.32 3.86 6.22
C LYS A 383 -29.02 3.29 7.60
N ALA A 384 -28.66 2.00 7.69
CA ALA A 384 -28.32 1.37 8.95
C ALA A 384 -27.16 2.08 9.68
N ILE A 385 -26.25 2.74 8.95
CA ILE A 385 -25.13 3.51 9.52
C ILE A 385 -25.64 4.61 10.46
N ASN A 386 -26.78 5.23 10.16
CA ASN A 386 -27.40 6.26 11.01
C ASN A 386 -27.76 5.78 12.41
N THR A 387 -27.84 4.46 12.61
CA THR A 387 -28.24 3.84 13.88
C THR A 387 -27.07 3.42 14.75
N LEU A 388 -25.82 3.63 14.32
CA LEU A 388 -24.60 3.26 15.04
C LEU A 388 -24.22 4.33 16.08
N PRO A 389 -24.49 4.11 17.38
CA PRO A 389 -24.43 5.18 18.37
C PRO A 389 -23.01 5.58 18.78
N SER A 390 -22.02 4.73 18.51
CA SER A 390 -20.62 4.92 18.91
C SER A 390 -19.68 5.21 17.76
N LEU A 391 -20.19 5.28 16.53
CA LEU A 391 -19.38 5.47 15.33
C LEU A 391 -18.57 6.78 15.42
N ARG A 392 -17.24 6.66 15.17
CA ARG A 392 -16.25 7.75 15.19
C ARG A 392 -15.62 7.99 13.82
N GLU A 393 -15.43 6.90 13.09
CA GLU A 393 -14.81 6.91 11.77
C GLU A 393 -15.70 6.17 10.77
N LEU A 394 -15.93 6.81 9.63
CA LEU A 394 -16.68 6.24 8.52
C LEU A 394 -15.92 6.43 7.23
N VAL A 395 -15.65 5.31 6.53
CA VAL A 395 -15.14 5.30 5.17
C VAL A 395 -16.16 4.58 4.30
N LEU A 396 -16.69 5.30 3.31
CA LEU A 396 -17.48 4.73 2.22
C LEU A 396 -16.75 5.04 0.93
N SER A 397 -16.35 4.04 0.17
CA SER A 397 -15.75 4.23 -1.15
C SER A 397 -16.42 3.31 -2.18
N GLY A 398 -16.28 3.66 -3.46
CA GLY A 398 -16.98 2.99 -4.54
C GLY A 398 -18.24 3.72 -5.00
N TYR A 399 -18.95 3.10 -5.95
CA TYR A 399 -20.14 3.67 -6.57
C TYR A 399 -21.41 3.27 -5.82
N TYR A 400 -22.25 4.24 -5.48
CA TYR A 400 -23.57 4.04 -4.88
C TYR A 400 -24.63 4.68 -5.78
N GLU A 401 -25.64 3.93 -6.20
CA GLU A 401 -26.70 4.42 -7.09
C GLU A 401 -27.51 5.56 -6.46
N ASN A 402 -27.70 5.53 -5.13
CA ASN A 402 -28.49 6.50 -4.39
C ASN A 402 -27.71 7.02 -3.18
N ALA A 403 -27.40 8.32 -3.21
CA ALA A 403 -26.80 9.00 -2.06
C ALA A 403 -27.88 9.27 -0.99
N GLU A 404 -27.91 8.44 0.04
CA GLU A 404 -28.85 8.57 1.16
C GLU A 404 -28.33 9.59 2.19
N ALA A 405 -29.26 10.21 2.93
CA ALA A 405 -28.88 11.12 4.00
C ALA A 405 -28.20 10.39 5.16
N LEU A 406 -27.01 10.86 5.53
CA LEU A 406 -26.21 10.35 6.64
C LEU A 406 -26.20 11.34 7.80
N SER A 407 -26.77 10.92 8.94
CA SER A 407 -26.75 11.67 10.20
C SER A 407 -25.75 11.03 11.17
N LEU A 408 -24.59 11.66 11.32
CA LEU A 408 -23.40 11.09 11.98
C LEU A 408 -22.95 11.99 13.15
N PRO A 409 -23.71 12.07 14.26
CA PRO A 409 -23.51 13.11 15.28
C PRO A 409 -22.19 13.02 16.04
N LYS A 410 -21.56 11.85 16.07
CA LYS A 410 -20.32 11.62 16.83
C LYS A 410 -19.12 11.31 15.93
N VAL A 411 -19.31 11.20 14.62
CA VAL A 411 -18.23 10.87 13.68
C VAL A 411 -17.32 12.09 13.53
N THR A 412 -16.03 11.86 13.73
CA THR A 412 -14.99 12.88 13.63
C THR A 412 -14.20 12.79 12.34
N ARG A 413 -14.05 11.58 11.79
CA ARG A 413 -13.40 11.34 10.49
C ARG A 413 -14.39 10.71 9.52
N VAL A 414 -14.55 11.36 8.36
CA VAL A 414 -15.49 10.94 7.31
C VAL A 414 -14.76 10.90 5.98
N GLU A 415 -14.86 9.78 5.29
CA GLU A 415 -14.46 9.64 3.89
C GLU A 415 -15.64 9.05 3.11
N ILE A 416 -16.12 9.76 2.10
CA ILE A 416 -17.32 9.37 1.34
C ILE A 416 -17.25 9.87 -0.11
N PRO A 417 -18.00 9.25 -1.03
CA PRO A 417 -18.23 9.82 -2.34
C PRO A 417 -18.85 11.22 -2.25
N SER A 418 -18.44 12.12 -3.11
CA SER A 418 -18.92 13.52 -3.16
C SER A 418 -20.44 13.64 -3.31
N THR A 419 -21.08 12.63 -3.92
CA THR A 419 -22.54 12.55 -4.09
C THR A 419 -23.32 12.57 -2.76
N PHE A 420 -22.71 12.10 -1.67
CA PHE A 420 -23.32 12.12 -0.32
C PHE A 420 -23.28 13.49 0.36
N LEU A 421 -22.46 14.43 -0.13
CA LEU A 421 -22.22 15.70 0.55
C LEU A 421 -23.51 16.47 0.88
N ALA A 422 -24.47 16.50 -0.03
CA ALA A 422 -25.73 17.22 0.17
C ALA A 422 -26.54 16.71 1.38
N GLY A 423 -26.59 15.38 1.58
CA GLY A 423 -27.31 14.69 2.65
C GLY A 423 -26.51 14.47 3.94
N LEU A 424 -25.22 14.79 3.96
CA LEU A 424 -24.34 14.53 5.09
C LEU A 424 -24.53 15.52 6.24
N LYS A 425 -24.66 15.04 7.48
CA LYS A 425 -24.83 15.84 8.70
C LYS A 425 -23.90 15.37 9.83
N PRO A 426 -22.59 15.64 9.78
CA PRO A 426 -21.63 15.27 10.80
C PRO A 426 -21.16 16.50 11.61
N PRO A 427 -21.92 16.99 12.58
CA PRO A 427 -21.56 18.23 13.29
C PRO A 427 -20.27 18.14 14.11
N ALA A 428 -19.75 16.93 14.34
CA ALA A 428 -18.52 16.69 15.07
C ALA A 428 -17.29 16.45 14.17
N ALA A 429 -17.47 16.40 12.83
CA ALA A 429 -16.38 16.08 11.91
C ALA A 429 -15.27 17.12 11.97
N THR A 430 -14.04 16.65 12.18
CA THR A 430 -12.79 17.42 12.11
C THR A 430 -12.03 17.11 10.83
N SER A 431 -12.23 15.93 10.24
CA SER A 431 -11.63 15.51 8.98
C SER A 431 -12.69 14.98 8.02
N LEU A 432 -12.68 15.51 6.80
CA LEU A 432 -13.57 15.11 5.70
C LEU A 432 -12.76 14.85 4.44
N THR A 433 -12.93 13.65 3.88
CA THR A 433 -12.44 13.29 2.55
C THR A 433 -13.64 13.08 1.63
N LEU A 434 -13.66 13.80 0.52
CA LEU A 434 -14.64 13.63 -0.55
C LEU A 434 -13.96 13.00 -1.75
N ARG A 435 -14.40 11.80 -2.13
CA ARG A 435 -13.93 11.17 -3.36
C ARG A 435 -14.83 11.50 -4.52
N GLY A 436 -14.24 11.68 -5.68
CA GLY A 436 -14.94 12.04 -6.90
C GLY A 436 -16.05 11.06 -7.29
N GLY A 437 -16.85 11.52 -8.20
CA GLY A 437 -17.87 10.81 -8.93
C GLY A 437 -17.97 11.43 -10.32
N SER A 438 -18.93 11.01 -11.12
CA SER A 438 -19.12 11.46 -12.51
C SER A 438 -19.60 12.92 -12.68
N GLY A 439 -19.25 13.85 -11.77
CA GLY A 439 -19.74 15.22 -11.85
C GLY A 439 -18.91 16.25 -11.10
N ASP A 440 -19.32 17.52 -11.27
CA ASP A 440 -18.69 18.66 -10.61
C ASP A 440 -19.02 18.68 -9.11
N LEU A 441 -18.05 19.06 -8.30
CA LEU A 441 -18.19 19.20 -6.85
C LEU A 441 -18.42 20.65 -6.44
N ASN A 442 -19.59 20.95 -5.87
CA ASN A 442 -19.88 22.27 -5.32
C ASN A 442 -19.72 22.26 -3.79
N LEU A 443 -18.75 23.02 -3.29
CA LEU A 443 -18.38 23.08 -1.89
C LEU A 443 -19.33 23.96 -1.04
N ALA A 444 -20.34 24.62 -1.62
CA ALA A 444 -21.29 25.47 -0.88
C ALA A 444 -22.00 24.72 0.26
N ALA A 445 -22.14 23.40 0.15
CA ALA A 445 -22.72 22.56 1.18
C ALA A 445 -21.85 22.39 2.44
N LEU A 446 -20.57 22.80 2.41
CA LEU A 446 -19.64 22.61 3.53
C LEU A 446 -19.85 23.58 4.69
N GLY A 447 -20.58 24.68 4.54
CA GLY A 447 -20.83 25.63 5.62
C GLY A 447 -21.52 25.05 6.89
N LYS A 448 -21.99 23.80 6.81
CA LYS A 448 -22.59 23.05 7.94
C LYS A 448 -21.56 22.24 8.77
N PHE A 449 -20.26 22.38 8.52
CA PHE A 449 -19.19 21.63 9.20
C PHE A 449 -18.30 22.55 10.06
N PRO A 450 -18.79 23.08 11.18
CA PRO A 450 -18.13 24.18 11.90
C PRO A 450 -16.80 23.79 12.57
N LYS A 451 -16.53 22.49 12.72
CA LYS A 451 -15.32 21.95 13.36
C LYS A 451 -14.32 21.37 12.39
N LEU A 452 -14.56 21.52 11.09
CA LEU A 452 -13.70 20.91 10.07
C LEU A 452 -12.32 21.57 10.10
N GLU A 453 -11.29 20.77 10.33
CA GLU A 453 -9.87 21.14 10.38
C GLU A 453 -9.13 20.70 9.14
N GLN A 454 -9.53 19.54 8.56
CA GLN A 454 -8.92 18.94 7.39
C GLN A 454 -9.97 18.62 6.34
N LEU A 455 -9.73 19.05 5.10
CA LEU A 455 -10.53 18.71 3.92
C LEU A 455 -9.63 18.12 2.85
N SER A 456 -9.99 16.94 2.35
CA SER A 456 -9.31 16.30 1.21
C SER A 456 -10.32 16.02 0.09
N LEU A 457 -9.95 16.38 -1.13
CA LEU A 457 -10.78 16.25 -2.33
C LEU A 457 -10.03 15.43 -3.36
N TRP A 458 -10.65 14.38 -3.88
CA TRP A 458 -10.02 13.42 -4.78
C TRP A 458 -10.82 13.21 -6.07
N GLU A 459 -10.14 13.13 -7.21
CA GLU A 459 -10.70 12.68 -8.50
C GLU A 459 -11.97 13.44 -8.92
N THR A 460 -11.96 14.77 -8.81
CA THR A 460 -13.13 15.60 -9.09
C THR A 460 -13.00 16.30 -10.44
N SER A 461 -14.01 16.16 -11.32
CA SER A 461 -14.00 16.74 -12.67
C SER A 461 -13.81 18.25 -12.65
N GLU A 462 -14.59 18.96 -11.84
CA GLU A 462 -14.44 20.39 -11.56
C GLU A 462 -14.87 20.70 -10.14
N ILE A 463 -14.09 21.51 -9.42
CA ILE A 463 -14.42 21.98 -8.06
C ILE A 463 -14.86 23.43 -8.15
N THR A 464 -16.04 23.73 -7.58
CA THR A 464 -16.62 25.07 -7.52
C THR A 464 -17.04 25.42 -6.11
N GLY A 465 -17.30 26.73 -5.86
CA GLY A 465 -17.75 27.20 -4.55
C GLY A 465 -16.64 27.24 -3.50
N LEU A 466 -15.38 27.37 -3.90
CA LEU A 466 -14.23 27.49 -2.99
C LEU A 466 -14.37 28.67 -2.03
N GLY A 467 -15.03 29.76 -2.44
CA GLY A 467 -15.32 30.90 -1.55
C GLY A 467 -16.18 30.55 -0.34
N SER A 468 -16.94 29.45 -0.37
CA SER A 468 -17.71 28.99 0.80
C SER A 468 -16.83 28.46 1.93
N LEU A 469 -15.59 28.05 1.64
CA LEU A 469 -14.62 27.59 2.62
C LEU A 469 -14.21 28.69 3.61
N ASP A 470 -14.40 29.97 3.29
CA ASP A 470 -14.16 31.09 4.20
C ASP A 470 -14.99 31.00 5.50
N SER A 471 -16.14 30.33 5.45
CA SER A 471 -16.99 30.08 6.62
C SER A 471 -16.45 29.01 7.57
N LEU A 472 -15.50 28.17 7.11
CA LEU A 472 -14.90 27.08 7.88
C LEU A 472 -13.69 27.61 8.66
N THR A 473 -13.96 28.36 9.73
CA THR A 473 -12.91 29.07 10.50
C THR A 473 -11.88 28.16 11.17
N SER A 474 -12.20 26.87 11.35
CA SER A 474 -11.29 25.86 11.90
C SER A 474 -10.42 25.16 10.85
N LEU A 475 -10.70 25.36 9.55
CA LEU A 475 -10.01 24.64 8.47
C LEU A 475 -8.53 25.10 8.38
N GLN A 476 -7.61 24.15 8.58
CA GLN A 476 -6.18 24.41 8.53
C GLN A 476 -5.48 23.72 7.36
N THR A 477 -5.98 22.55 6.94
CA THR A 477 -5.39 21.74 5.88
C THR A 477 -6.40 21.50 4.76
N LEU A 478 -5.98 21.83 3.53
CA LEU A 478 -6.74 21.56 2.32
C LEU A 478 -5.87 20.77 1.34
N ASN A 479 -6.28 19.55 1.03
CA ASN A 479 -5.60 18.69 0.06
C ASN A 479 -6.51 18.43 -1.13
N ILE A 480 -5.98 18.54 -2.33
CA ILE A 480 -6.70 18.35 -3.58
C ILE A 480 -5.84 17.48 -4.48
N TYR A 481 -6.42 16.37 -4.95
CA TYR A 481 -5.72 15.37 -5.75
C TYR A 481 -6.51 15.05 -7.02
N ASP A 482 -5.83 14.92 -8.14
CA ASP A 482 -6.41 14.56 -9.46
C ASP A 482 -7.73 15.30 -9.74
N SER A 483 -7.71 16.62 -9.61
CA SER A 483 -8.93 17.42 -9.65
C SER A 483 -8.74 18.71 -10.46
N SER A 484 -9.83 19.22 -11.05
CA SER A 484 -9.83 20.48 -11.77
C SER A 484 -10.36 21.64 -10.91
N LEU A 485 -9.61 22.74 -10.90
CA LEU A 485 -9.96 24.01 -10.28
C LEU A 485 -9.91 25.14 -11.32
N PHE A 486 -10.20 24.80 -12.56
CA PHE A 486 -9.95 25.67 -13.68
C PHE A 486 -10.67 27.03 -13.58
N GLN A 487 -11.85 27.04 -12.96
CA GLN A 487 -12.64 28.27 -12.82
C GLN A 487 -12.33 29.08 -11.56
N GLU A 488 -11.84 28.48 -10.50
CA GLU A 488 -11.72 29.13 -9.19
C GLU A 488 -10.32 29.02 -8.55
N SER A 489 -9.27 28.73 -9.32
CA SER A 489 -7.89 28.55 -8.78
C SER A 489 -7.43 29.72 -7.90
N ASP A 490 -7.76 30.95 -8.29
CA ASP A 490 -7.42 32.16 -7.52
C ASP A 490 -8.06 32.20 -6.12
N ALA A 491 -9.17 31.49 -5.91
CA ALA A 491 -9.87 31.49 -4.62
C ALA A 491 -9.09 30.70 -3.55
N LEU A 492 -8.33 29.68 -3.94
CA LEU A 492 -7.50 28.88 -3.01
C LEU A 492 -6.55 29.75 -2.19
N PHE A 493 -5.89 30.69 -2.87
CA PHE A 493 -4.84 31.53 -2.27
C PHE A 493 -5.38 32.73 -1.48
N ARG A 494 -6.72 32.88 -1.43
CA ARG A 494 -7.43 33.89 -0.61
C ARG A 494 -7.90 33.34 0.73
N LEU A 495 -7.88 32.03 0.95
CA LEU A 495 -8.29 31.39 2.20
C LEU A 495 -7.35 31.79 3.33
N LYS A 496 -7.88 32.54 4.33
CA LYS A 496 -7.06 33.13 5.40
C LYS A 496 -6.91 32.25 6.64
N GLN A 497 -7.54 31.09 6.66
CA GLN A 497 -7.47 30.13 7.77
C GLN A 497 -6.61 28.91 7.40
N VAL A 498 -6.37 28.65 6.10
CA VAL A 498 -5.63 27.48 5.62
C VAL A 498 -4.14 27.71 5.75
N LYS A 499 -3.48 26.84 6.51
CA LYS A 499 -2.03 26.84 6.73
C LYS A 499 -1.28 25.93 5.78
N SER A 500 -1.90 24.81 5.40
CA SER A 500 -1.31 23.82 4.49
C SER A 500 -2.24 23.59 3.32
N LEU A 501 -1.72 23.78 2.10
CA LEU A 501 -2.42 23.57 0.84
C LEU A 501 -1.60 22.64 -0.03
N THR A 502 -2.20 21.51 -0.40
CA THR A 502 -1.65 20.57 -1.38
C THR A 502 -2.54 20.51 -2.60
N CYS A 503 -1.96 20.67 -3.78
CA CYS A 503 -2.56 20.33 -5.06
C CYS A 503 -1.60 19.37 -5.78
N SER A 504 -2.00 18.12 -5.93
CA SER A 504 -1.27 17.10 -6.69
C SER A 504 -2.11 16.65 -7.88
N GLU A 505 -1.52 16.60 -9.07
CA GLU A 505 -2.20 16.29 -10.34
C GLU A 505 -3.40 17.21 -10.64
N CYS A 506 -3.38 18.42 -10.12
CA CYS A 506 -4.45 19.39 -10.30
C CYS A 506 -4.37 20.13 -11.64
N ARG A 507 -5.53 20.61 -12.11
CA ARG A 507 -5.62 21.57 -13.23
C ARG A 507 -5.95 22.95 -12.69
N LEU A 508 -4.97 23.86 -12.76
CA LEU A 508 -5.04 25.21 -12.21
C LEU A 508 -5.00 26.27 -13.32
N ASN A 509 -5.87 27.28 -13.23
CA ASN A 509 -5.87 28.41 -14.15
C ASN A 509 -5.77 29.74 -13.40
N PHE A 510 -4.77 30.55 -13.74
CA PHE A 510 -4.50 31.84 -13.11
C PHE A 510 -4.89 32.99 -14.03
N GLU A 511 -5.91 33.72 -13.65
CA GLU A 511 -6.40 34.88 -14.40
C GLU A 511 -5.80 36.19 -13.89
N GLN A 512 -5.52 36.24 -12.58
CA GLN A 512 -4.98 37.43 -11.94
C GLN A 512 -3.45 37.52 -12.09
N LYS A 513 -2.91 38.73 -12.01
CA LYS A 513 -1.46 38.96 -12.11
C LYS A 513 -0.70 38.57 -10.84
N SER A 514 -1.37 38.51 -9.70
CA SER A 514 -0.78 38.14 -8.40
C SER A 514 -1.85 37.58 -7.47
N ALA A 515 -1.45 36.66 -6.60
CA ALA A 515 -2.29 36.25 -5.47
C ALA A 515 -2.68 37.46 -4.60
N ALA A 516 -3.77 37.34 -3.88
CA ALA A 516 -4.04 38.20 -2.74
C ALA A 516 -2.91 38.06 -1.71
N GLU A 517 -2.70 39.07 -0.85
CA GLU A 517 -1.82 38.91 0.29
C GLU A 517 -2.33 37.79 1.19
N ASN A 518 -1.51 36.79 1.42
CA ASN A 518 -1.77 35.70 2.32
C ASN A 518 -0.59 35.55 3.28
N ASN A 519 -0.84 35.83 4.56
CA ASN A 519 0.12 35.77 5.64
C ASN A 519 -0.13 34.60 6.61
N VAL A 520 -0.86 33.59 6.18
CA VAL A 520 -1.27 32.43 6.97
C VAL A 520 -0.80 31.12 6.34
N LEU A 521 -0.77 31.04 5.02
CA LEU A 521 -0.34 29.83 4.31
C LEU A 521 1.15 29.56 4.57
N GLU A 522 1.44 28.50 5.30
CA GLU A 522 2.78 28.11 5.72
C GLU A 522 3.38 27.03 4.83
N GLN A 523 2.55 26.17 4.24
CA GLN A 523 2.97 25.08 3.37
C GLN A 523 2.18 25.10 2.07
N LEU A 524 2.87 25.05 0.94
CA LEU A 524 2.29 24.96 -0.38
C LEU A 524 2.97 23.87 -1.20
N THR A 525 2.20 22.86 -1.61
CA THR A 525 2.64 21.76 -2.47
C THR A 525 1.86 21.79 -3.78
N LEU A 526 2.59 21.81 -4.90
CA LEU A 526 2.07 21.81 -6.26
C LEU A 526 2.81 20.73 -7.07
N GLU A 527 2.41 19.47 -6.89
CA GLU A 527 3.06 18.34 -7.52
C GLU A 527 2.34 17.94 -8.81
N GLN A 528 3.09 17.60 -9.85
CA GLN A 528 2.57 17.03 -11.11
C GLN A 528 1.34 17.76 -11.65
N SER A 529 1.23 19.06 -11.36
CA SER A 529 0.04 19.85 -11.66
C SER A 529 0.14 20.56 -13.01
N TYR A 530 -1.00 20.74 -13.68
CA TYR A 530 -1.13 21.39 -14.98
C TYR A 530 -1.54 22.84 -14.79
N PHE A 531 -0.79 23.74 -15.39
CA PHE A 531 -1.00 25.17 -15.23
C PHE A 531 -1.52 25.82 -16.52
N SER A 532 -2.43 26.77 -16.35
CA SER A 532 -2.96 27.62 -17.41
C SER A 532 -2.94 29.08 -16.97
N LYS A 533 -2.86 29.98 -17.94
CA LYS A 533 -2.97 31.42 -17.71
C LYS A 533 -3.97 32.04 -18.68
N ASN A 534 -5.02 32.66 -18.13
CA ASN A 534 -6.12 33.20 -18.92
C ASN A 534 -6.69 32.15 -19.90
N ASN A 535 -6.94 30.93 -19.41
CA ASN A 535 -7.45 29.78 -20.17
C ASN A 535 -6.52 29.24 -21.27
N ASN A 536 -5.26 29.67 -21.32
CA ASN A 536 -4.26 29.11 -22.21
C ASN A 536 -3.29 28.23 -21.43
N SER A 537 -3.13 26.99 -21.84
CA SER A 537 -2.14 26.08 -21.26
C SER A 537 -0.74 26.67 -21.41
N ILE A 538 0.07 26.57 -20.37
CA ILE A 538 1.46 27.03 -20.35
C ILE A 538 2.41 25.84 -20.19
N THR A 539 3.54 25.93 -20.88
CA THR A 539 4.65 24.95 -20.76
C THR A 539 5.79 25.48 -19.88
N GLU A 540 5.86 26.80 -19.70
CA GLU A 540 6.86 27.49 -18.90
C GLU A 540 6.21 27.99 -17.62
N VAL A 541 6.38 27.25 -16.53
CA VAL A 541 5.75 27.56 -15.24
C VAL A 541 6.20 28.90 -14.66
N ASP A 542 7.38 29.39 -15.04
CA ASP A 542 7.90 30.71 -14.67
C ASP A 542 6.91 31.86 -14.96
N GLN A 543 6.03 31.70 -15.94
CA GLN A 543 5.01 32.71 -16.29
C GLN A 543 3.98 32.96 -15.20
N ILE A 544 3.78 31.98 -14.28
CA ILE A 544 2.84 32.09 -13.17
C ILE A 544 3.52 32.24 -11.81
N MET A 545 4.80 31.94 -11.69
CA MET A 545 5.51 32.00 -10.41
C MET A 545 5.43 33.38 -9.71
N PRO A 546 5.49 34.54 -10.41
CA PRO A 546 5.29 35.84 -9.79
C PRO A 546 3.94 36.00 -9.07
N TYR A 547 2.95 35.18 -9.43
CA TYR A 547 1.65 35.13 -8.76
C TYR A 547 1.81 34.84 -7.25
N PHE A 548 2.70 33.92 -6.90
CA PHE A 548 2.90 33.46 -5.52
C PHE A 548 3.78 34.37 -4.66
N ALA A 549 4.39 35.40 -5.23
CA ALA A 549 5.33 36.27 -4.52
C ALA A 549 4.76 36.95 -3.25
N LYS A 550 3.43 37.01 -3.09
CA LYS A 550 2.75 37.61 -1.92
C LYS A 550 2.37 36.61 -0.82
N LEU A 551 2.77 35.35 -0.94
CA LEU A 551 2.55 34.32 0.10
C LEU A 551 3.67 34.43 1.14
N SER A 552 3.61 35.45 1.99
CA SER A 552 4.73 35.85 2.87
C SER A 552 4.97 34.97 4.09
N ALA A 553 4.01 34.11 4.43
CA ALA A 553 4.10 33.19 5.58
C ALA A 553 4.74 31.84 5.23
N LEU A 554 4.99 31.57 3.95
CA LEU A 554 5.50 30.26 3.52
C LEU A 554 6.80 29.88 4.25
N ARG A 555 6.78 28.65 4.79
CA ARG A 555 7.91 27.95 5.39
C ARG A 555 8.37 26.78 4.54
N SER A 556 7.43 26.11 3.84
CA SER A 556 7.73 25.01 2.92
C SER A 556 7.04 25.22 1.58
N PHE A 557 7.78 24.99 0.52
CA PHE A 557 7.25 25.04 -0.85
C PHE A 557 7.75 23.86 -1.66
N THR A 558 6.83 23.18 -2.32
CA THR A 558 7.09 22.05 -3.21
C THR A 558 6.56 22.38 -4.61
N LEU A 559 7.45 22.29 -5.61
CA LEU A 559 7.11 22.33 -7.04
C LEU A 559 8.09 21.42 -7.78
N GLN A 560 7.66 20.22 -8.08
CA GLN A 560 8.47 19.19 -8.74
C GLN A 560 7.98 18.96 -10.17
N ASP A 561 8.86 18.41 -11.04
CA ASP A 561 8.54 17.98 -12.41
C ASP A 561 7.83 19.04 -13.28
N SER A 562 8.19 20.34 -13.12
CA SER A 562 7.41 21.47 -13.65
C SER A 562 8.16 22.39 -14.63
N ASN A 563 9.38 22.04 -15.05
CA ASN A 563 10.23 22.87 -15.91
C ASN A 563 10.49 24.29 -15.36
N LEU A 564 10.51 24.49 -14.04
CA LEU A 564 10.85 25.75 -13.41
C LEU A 564 12.31 26.13 -13.73
N THR A 565 12.56 27.36 -14.16
CA THR A 565 13.92 27.84 -14.50
C THR A 565 14.42 28.93 -13.57
N SER A 566 13.56 29.89 -13.14
CA SER A 566 13.93 31.06 -12.33
C SER A 566 13.35 30.98 -10.91
N LEU A 567 14.15 31.37 -9.92
CA LEU A 567 13.79 31.44 -8.51
C LEU A 567 13.58 32.89 -8.01
N ASP A 568 13.61 33.91 -8.90
CA ASP A 568 13.56 35.33 -8.54
C ASP A 568 12.29 35.70 -7.74
N PHE A 569 11.16 35.03 -8.02
CA PHE A 569 9.89 35.27 -7.33
C PHE A 569 9.93 34.95 -5.83
N MET A 570 10.87 34.10 -5.39
CA MET A 570 11.03 33.70 -3.99
C MET A 570 11.67 34.78 -3.11
N SER A 571 12.22 35.83 -3.68
CA SER A 571 12.96 36.88 -2.94
C SER A 571 12.19 37.52 -1.79
N ARG A 572 10.86 37.42 -1.78
CA ARG A 572 9.97 37.92 -0.71
C ARG A 572 9.62 36.88 0.37
N TRP A 573 9.98 35.64 0.20
CA TRP A 573 9.66 34.55 1.13
C TRP A 573 10.66 34.47 2.30
N LYS A 574 10.60 35.44 3.21
CA LYS A 574 11.58 35.58 4.29
C LYS A 574 11.49 34.51 5.38
N ASN A 575 10.39 33.72 5.42
CA ASN A 575 10.14 32.68 6.40
C ASN A 575 10.39 31.27 5.84
N ILE A 576 10.80 31.13 4.59
CA ILE A 576 10.99 29.82 3.96
C ILE A 576 12.13 29.06 4.65
N GLU A 577 11.87 27.84 5.02
CA GLU A 577 12.78 26.93 5.72
C GLU A 577 13.18 25.75 4.83
N GLU A 578 12.26 25.28 3.98
CA GLU A 578 12.44 24.08 3.17
C GLU A 578 11.86 24.26 1.75
N LEU A 579 12.64 23.83 0.74
CA LEU A 579 12.27 23.87 -0.66
C LEU A 579 12.45 22.52 -1.32
N HIS A 580 11.40 22.02 -1.97
CA HIS A 580 11.40 20.81 -2.78
C HIS A 580 11.20 21.19 -4.25
N LEU A 581 12.29 21.20 -5.02
CA LEU A 581 12.36 21.71 -6.39
C LEU A 581 12.96 20.69 -7.36
N GLU A 582 12.81 19.39 -7.04
CA GLU A 582 13.37 18.29 -7.81
C GLU A 582 12.83 18.26 -9.24
N ASN A 583 13.63 17.73 -10.15
CA ASN A 583 13.25 17.48 -11.54
C ASN A 583 12.73 18.74 -12.27
N ASN A 584 13.39 19.87 -12.06
CA ASN A 584 13.12 21.12 -12.78
C ASN A 584 14.30 21.50 -13.71
N ALA A 585 14.24 22.67 -14.31
CA ALA A 585 15.27 23.19 -15.20
C ALA A 585 16.11 24.31 -14.54
N ILE A 586 16.26 24.29 -13.22
CA ILE A 586 16.96 25.31 -12.44
C ILE A 586 18.46 25.18 -12.69
N SER A 587 19.10 26.31 -13.08
CA SER A 587 20.55 26.38 -13.28
C SER A 587 21.23 27.36 -12.31
N ASP A 588 20.48 28.33 -11.77
CA ASP A 588 20.96 29.38 -10.89
C ASP A 588 20.18 29.41 -9.58
N VAL A 589 20.86 29.24 -8.45
CA VAL A 589 20.29 29.30 -7.10
C VAL A 589 20.70 30.56 -6.32
N GLU A 590 21.31 31.56 -6.98
CA GLU A 590 21.67 32.84 -6.34
C GLU A 590 20.49 33.50 -5.61
N PRO A 591 19.22 33.49 -6.14
CA PRO A 591 18.09 34.05 -5.39
C PRO A 591 17.85 33.42 -4.02
N LEU A 592 18.20 32.14 -3.81
CA LEU A 592 18.04 31.46 -2.53
C LEU A 592 19.01 31.98 -1.46
N SER A 593 20.15 32.55 -1.82
CA SER A 593 21.10 33.16 -0.91
C SER A 593 20.49 34.34 -0.11
N GLN A 594 19.39 34.90 -0.60
CA GLN A 594 18.64 36.00 0.03
C GLN A 594 17.59 35.55 1.05
N LEU A 595 17.45 34.23 1.29
CA LEU A 595 16.43 33.64 2.15
C LEU A 595 17.02 33.33 3.52
N PRO A 596 16.74 34.16 4.56
CA PRO A 596 17.47 34.10 5.82
C PRO A 596 17.15 32.91 6.71
N GLN A 597 16.04 32.21 6.46
CA GLN A 597 15.57 31.08 7.25
C GLN A 597 15.75 29.74 6.52
N LEU A 598 16.26 29.75 5.27
CA LEU A 598 16.38 28.52 4.47
C LEU A 598 17.36 27.55 5.14
N GLN A 599 16.90 26.33 5.41
CA GLN A 599 17.64 25.25 6.05
C GLN A 599 17.89 24.09 5.09
N LYS A 600 16.91 23.77 4.24
CA LYS A 600 16.97 22.65 3.30
C LYS A 600 16.50 23.02 1.92
N VAL A 601 17.20 22.52 0.91
CA VAL A 601 16.77 22.63 -0.48
C VAL A 601 17.07 21.34 -1.23
N HIS A 602 16.02 20.78 -1.86
CA HIS A 602 16.09 19.59 -2.68
C HIS A 602 16.12 20.00 -4.16
N LEU A 603 17.24 19.71 -4.83
CA LEU A 603 17.53 20.15 -6.21
C LEU A 603 17.90 18.99 -7.14
N THR A 604 17.71 17.74 -6.70
CA THR A 604 17.97 16.55 -7.52
C THR A 604 17.24 16.66 -8.87
N GLY A 605 17.89 16.25 -9.96
CA GLY A 605 17.31 16.36 -11.31
C GLY A 605 17.35 17.76 -11.94
N ASN A 606 18.03 18.76 -11.31
CA ASN A 606 18.28 20.09 -11.86
C ASN A 606 19.72 20.25 -12.38
N SER A 607 19.96 21.26 -13.20
CA SER A 607 21.28 21.56 -13.79
C SER A 607 22.03 22.67 -13.06
N VAL A 608 21.94 22.73 -11.74
CA VAL A 608 22.48 23.81 -10.89
C VAL A 608 23.99 23.92 -11.00
N GLN A 609 24.48 25.14 -11.31
CA GLN A 609 25.90 25.43 -11.53
C GLN A 609 26.58 26.12 -10.34
N ASN A 610 25.83 26.82 -9.50
CA ASN A 610 26.35 27.70 -8.46
C ASN A 610 25.90 27.34 -7.02
N LYS A 611 25.79 26.04 -6.69
CA LYS A 611 25.38 25.58 -5.34
C LYS A 611 26.20 26.22 -4.19
N SER A 612 27.44 26.63 -4.46
CA SER A 612 28.34 27.26 -3.49
C SER A 612 27.88 28.64 -2.97
N VAL A 613 26.89 29.28 -3.60
CA VAL A 613 26.32 30.55 -3.11
C VAL A 613 25.40 30.35 -1.91
N LEU A 614 24.95 29.12 -1.69
CA LEU A 614 24.16 28.77 -0.52
C LEU A 614 25.07 28.70 0.71
N GLY A 615 24.65 29.31 1.81
CA GLY A 615 25.41 29.35 3.05
C GLY A 615 25.69 27.95 3.60
N ALA A 616 26.79 27.79 4.35
CA ALA A 616 27.20 26.51 4.96
C ALA A 616 26.14 25.88 5.91
N GLY A 617 25.11 26.64 6.29
CA GLY A 617 24.00 26.15 7.12
C GLY A 617 22.83 25.56 6.30
N VAL A 618 22.86 25.63 4.98
CA VAL A 618 21.79 25.10 4.12
C VAL A 618 22.17 23.69 3.65
N GLN A 619 21.34 22.72 3.97
CA GLN A 619 21.47 21.37 3.46
C GLN A 619 20.96 21.32 2.02
N VAL A 620 21.77 20.81 1.09
CA VAL A 620 21.45 20.73 -0.35
C VAL A 620 21.45 19.25 -0.76
N TYR A 621 20.30 18.79 -1.23
CA TYR A 621 20.07 17.42 -1.67
C TYR A 621 19.97 17.33 -3.20
#